data_d37df75aa342f15bd9504ff744dc5d04
#
_entry.id   d37df75aa342f15bd9504ff744dc5d04
#
_cell.length_a   1.000
_cell.length_b   1.000
_cell.length_c   1.000
_cell.angle_alpha   90.00
_cell.angle_beta   90.00
_cell.angle_gamma   90.00
#
_symmetry.space_group_name_H-M   'P 1'
#
loop_
_entity.id
_entity.type
_entity.pdbx_description
1 polymer ?
#
loop_
_entity_poly.entity_id
_entity_poly.type
_entity_poly.pdbx_seq_one_letter_code
_entity_poly.pdbx_strand_id
1 'polypeptide(L)'
;ECATLPDLSCDAMSDDEYERKLRIFCDDFCHTGSIDTNAMRPYPSMLFGLETAKAQLDANGSIDFFHTNFGAGKEGITINGLVWMGSFDEMYQRLEEKLKAGYHCVKLKIGAIDFAKEIELIRHIRQSFTRAQIELRVDANGAFTPENAMERLEALAQYDIHSIEQ
;
A
#
# COMPACT_ATOMS: atom_id res chain seq x y z
N GLU A 1 -16.56 -6.18 5.47
CA GLU A 1 -16.31 -4.85 6.04
C GLU A 1 -15.66 -3.97 4.99
N CYS A 2 -16.17 -2.76 4.77
CA CYS A 2 -15.57 -1.76 3.91
C CYS A 2 -15.57 -0.40 4.63
N ALA A 3 -14.51 0.36 4.42
CA ALA A 3 -14.35 1.69 4.99
C ALA A 3 -13.37 2.51 4.14
N THR A 4 -13.49 3.82 4.21
CA THR A 4 -12.49 4.73 3.66
C THR A 4 -11.45 5.10 4.72
N LEU A 5 -10.27 5.50 4.25
CA LEU A 5 -9.27 6.16 5.09
C LEU A 5 -9.39 7.66 4.84
N PRO A 6 -9.67 8.48 5.87
CA PRO A 6 -9.68 9.93 5.73
C PRO A 6 -8.39 10.42 5.07
N ASP A 7 -8.51 11.38 4.18
CA ASP A 7 -7.41 12.03 3.44
C ASP A 7 -6.59 11.12 2.50
N LEU A 8 -6.92 9.81 2.40
CA LEU A 8 -6.21 8.85 1.55
C LEU A 8 -7.12 8.20 0.51
N SER A 9 -8.35 7.83 0.89
CA SER A 9 -9.27 7.18 -0.05
C SER A 9 -9.96 8.20 -0.95
N CYS A 10 -9.97 7.95 -2.26
CA CYS A 10 -10.58 8.86 -3.24
C CYS A 10 -12.11 8.94 -3.14
N ASP A 11 -12.73 7.99 -2.46
CA ASP A 11 -14.17 7.91 -2.19
C ASP A 11 -14.52 8.22 -0.72
N ALA A 12 -13.62 8.92 -0.01
CA ALA A 12 -13.88 9.38 1.35
C ALA A 12 -15.03 10.42 1.37
N MET A 13 -15.97 10.25 2.28
CA MET A 13 -17.14 11.10 2.48
C MET A 13 -17.58 11.03 3.94
N SER A 14 -18.65 11.73 4.33
CA SER A 14 -19.21 11.61 5.68
C SER A 14 -19.78 10.21 5.92
N ASP A 15 -19.76 9.74 7.17
CA ASP A 15 -20.25 8.41 7.53
C ASP A 15 -21.71 8.20 7.14
N ASP A 16 -22.58 9.21 7.36
CA ASP A 16 -23.99 9.14 6.97
C ASP A 16 -24.19 9.00 5.46
N GLU A 17 -23.35 9.67 4.67
CA GLU A 17 -23.42 9.58 3.22
C GLU A 17 -22.87 8.23 2.74
N TYR A 18 -21.79 7.77 3.33
CA TYR A 18 -21.19 6.47 3.04
C TYR A 18 -22.18 5.33 3.30
N GLU A 19 -22.78 5.32 4.49
CA GLU A 19 -23.78 4.30 4.87
C GLU A 19 -24.99 4.32 3.92
N ARG A 20 -25.53 5.50 3.64
CA ARG A 20 -26.68 5.64 2.72
C ARG A 20 -26.35 5.09 1.32
N LYS A 21 -25.17 5.42 0.78
CA LYS A 21 -24.76 4.96 -0.54
C LYS A 21 -24.49 3.45 -0.57
N LEU A 22 -23.82 2.94 0.45
CA LEU A 22 -23.55 1.51 0.59
C LEU A 22 -24.87 0.71 0.65
N ARG A 23 -25.88 1.20 1.38
CA ARG A 23 -27.20 0.57 1.45
C ARG A 23 -27.85 0.48 0.08
N ILE A 24 -27.79 1.54 -0.73
CA ILE A 24 -28.33 1.54 -2.11
C ILE A 24 -27.68 0.41 -2.93
N PHE A 25 -26.35 0.31 -2.93
CA PHE A 25 -25.65 -0.75 -3.67
C PHE A 25 -25.94 -2.16 -3.15
N CYS A 26 -26.07 -2.32 -1.84
CA CYS A 26 -26.48 -3.60 -1.25
C CYS A 26 -27.91 -3.98 -1.64
N ASP A 27 -28.83 -3.04 -1.62
CA ASP A 27 -30.24 -3.27 -2.03
C ASP A 27 -30.31 -3.63 -3.52
N ASP A 28 -29.59 -2.92 -4.38
CA ASP A 28 -29.49 -3.23 -5.81
C ASP A 28 -28.94 -4.64 -6.05
N PHE A 29 -27.88 -5.02 -5.33
CA PHE A 29 -27.34 -6.37 -5.40
C PHE A 29 -28.36 -7.40 -4.93
N CYS A 30 -29.08 -7.16 -3.83
CA CYS A 30 -30.12 -8.08 -3.35
C CYS A 30 -31.27 -8.27 -4.35
N HIS A 31 -31.61 -7.23 -5.13
CA HIS A 31 -32.66 -7.32 -6.14
C HIS A 31 -32.19 -7.97 -7.45
N THR A 32 -30.97 -7.71 -7.87
CA THR A 32 -30.46 -8.11 -9.19
C THR A 32 -29.58 -9.35 -9.18
N GLY A 33 -28.97 -9.68 -8.03
CA GLY A 33 -27.94 -10.71 -7.89
C GLY A 33 -26.60 -10.35 -8.57
N SER A 34 -26.45 -9.12 -9.04
CA SER A 34 -25.26 -8.67 -9.79
C SER A 34 -24.72 -7.35 -9.25
N ILE A 35 -23.41 -7.14 -9.39
CA ILE A 35 -22.74 -5.90 -9.01
C ILE A 35 -22.54 -5.03 -10.25
N ASP A 36 -23.11 -3.84 -10.26
CA ASP A 36 -22.82 -2.84 -11.31
C ASP A 36 -21.48 -2.16 -11.03
N THR A 37 -20.41 -2.75 -11.56
CA THR A 37 -19.04 -2.25 -11.39
C THR A 37 -18.84 -0.85 -12.02
N ASN A 38 -19.63 -0.49 -13.04
CA ASN A 38 -19.53 0.85 -13.64
C ASN A 38 -20.13 1.92 -12.72
N ALA A 39 -21.31 1.66 -12.16
CA ALA A 39 -21.94 2.57 -11.19
C ALA A 39 -21.11 2.69 -9.90
N MET A 40 -20.43 1.62 -9.49
CA MET A 40 -19.61 1.59 -8.27
C MET A 40 -18.16 2.03 -8.48
N ARG A 41 -17.69 2.21 -9.72
CA ARG A 41 -16.31 2.64 -10.01
C ARG A 41 -15.84 3.89 -9.26
N PRO A 42 -16.69 4.93 -9.01
CA PRO A 42 -16.32 6.07 -8.18
C PRO A 42 -16.21 5.77 -6.68
N TYR A 43 -16.58 4.57 -6.24
CA TYR A 43 -16.65 4.14 -4.84
C TYR A 43 -15.85 2.84 -4.63
N PRO A 44 -14.52 2.85 -4.81
CA PRO A 44 -13.73 1.62 -4.83
C PRO A 44 -13.75 0.88 -3.48
N SER A 45 -13.87 1.56 -2.36
CA SER A 45 -13.97 0.94 -1.05
C SER A 45 -15.27 0.11 -0.91
N MET A 46 -16.40 0.65 -1.38
CA MET A 46 -17.68 -0.05 -1.38
C MET A 46 -17.70 -1.18 -2.39
N LEU A 47 -17.13 -0.97 -3.59
CA LEU A 47 -17.02 -1.99 -4.62
C LEU A 47 -16.22 -3.20 -4.11
N PHE A 48 -15.04 -2.96 -3.56
CA PHE A 48 -14.21 -4.03 -2.97
C PHE A 48 -14.94 -4.79 -1.86
N GLY A 49 -15.64 -4.07 -0.98
CA GLY A 49 -16.43 -4.69 0.09
C GLY A 49 -17.54 -5.58 -0.44
N LEU A 50 -18.29 -5.13 -1.46
CA LEU A 50 -19.41 -5.89 -2.03
C LEU A 50 -18.91 -7.08 -2.87
N GLU A 51 -17.84 -6.92 -3.66
CA GLU A 51 -17.22 -8.04 -4.40
C GLU A 51 -16.66 -9.10 -3.45
N THR A 52 -16.04 -8.69 -2.35
CA THR A 52 -15.55 -9.62 -1.32
C THR A 52 -16.69 -10.37 -0.64
N ALA A 53 -17.77 -9.68 -0.29
CA ALA A 53 -18.96 -10.29 0.31
C ALA A 53 -19.62 -11.30 -0.65
N LYS A 54 -19.72 -10.93 -1.94
CA LYS A 54 -20.23 -11.82 -2.97
C LYS A 54 -19.34 -13.06 -3.12
N ALA A 55 -18.02 -12.89 -3.20
CA ALA A 55 -17.09 -14.01 -3.30
C ALA A 55 -17.21 -14.96 -2.11
N GLN A 56 -17.39 -14.43 -0.90
CA GLN A 56 -17.63 -15.26 0.30
C GLN A 56 -18.97 -15.99 0.24
N LEU A 57 -20.02 -15.35 -0.26
CA LEU A 57 -21.33 -15.96 -0.46
C LEU A 57 -21.24 -17.11 -1.47
N ASP A 58 -20.60 -16.89 -2.62
CA ASP A 58 -20.38 -17.87 -3.67
C ASP A 58 -19.54 -19.08 -3.19
N ALA A 59 -18.63 -18.83 -2.26
CA ALA A 59 -17.80 -19.85 -1.60
C ALA A 59 -18.47 -20.51 -0.37
N ASN A 60 -19.78 -20.38 -0.21
CA ASN A 60 -20.55 -20.91 0.93
C ASN A 60 -19.99 -20.48 2.31
N GLY A 61 -19.56 -19.23 2.42
CA GLY A 61 -19.01 -18.65 3.64
C GLY A 61 -17.51 -18.87 3.87
N SER A 62 -16.83 -19.57 2.98
CA SER A 62 -15.37 -19.70 3.03
C SER A 62 -14.69 -18.38 2.75
N ILE A 63 -13.55 -18.13 3.40
CA ILE A 63 -12.64 -17.03 3.12
C ILE A 63 -11.48 -17.46 2.20
N ASP A 64 -11.33 -18.74 1.93
CA ASP A 64 -10.36 -19.26 0.98
C ASP A 64 -10.98 -19.31 -0.44
N PHE A 65 -10.92 -18.18 -1.13
CA PHE A 65 -11.51 -17.99 -2.47
C PHE A 65 -10.68 -18.63 -3.59
N PHE A 66 -9.38 -18.79 -3.39
CA PHE A 66 -8.44 -19.13 -4.46
C PHE A 66 -7.81 -20.52 -4.27
N HIS A 67 -8.10 -21.21 -3.18
CA HIS A 67 -7.60 -22.54 -2.83
C HIS A 67 -6.08 -22.67 -2.96
N THR A 68 -5.34 -21.61 -2.59
CA THR A 68 -3.88 -21.57 -2.59
C THR A 68 -3.30 -22.11 -1.29
N ASN A 69 -2.04 -22.53 -1.32
CA ASN A 69 -1.32 -22.89 -0.09
C ASN A 69 -1.27 -21.75 0.92
N PHE A 70 -1.16 -20.51 0.42
CA PHE A 70 -1.20 -19.31 1.27
C PHE A 70 -2.58 -19.12 1.92
N GLY A 71 -3.67 -19.20 1.14
CA GLY A 71 -5.04 -19.12 1.67
C GLY A 71 -5.35 -20.21 2.69
N ALA A 72 -4.81 -21.41 2.48
CA ALA A 72 -4.92 -22.53 3.41
C ALA A 72 -3.96 -22.45 4.62
N GLY A 73 -3.15 -21.40 4.74
CA GLY A 73 -2.17 -21.23 5.82
C GLY A 73 -1.00 -22.21 5.79
N LYS A 74 -0.73 -22.84 4.66
CA LYS A 74 0.35 -23.85 4.49
C LYS A 74 1.67 -23.24 4.00
N GLU A 75 1.62 -22.03 3.50
CA GLU A 75 2.75 -21.31 2.91
C GLU A 75 2.68 -19.83 3.25
N GLY A 76 3.83 -19.19 3.47
CA GLY A 76 3.92 -17.74 3.70
C GLY A 76 4.16 -16.98 2.41
N ILE A 77 3.98 -15.66 2.46
CA ILE A 77 4.36 -14.72 1.40
C ILE A 77 5.54 -13.89 1.91
N THR A 78 6.58 -13.74 1.09
CA THR A 78 7.69 -12.83 1.40
C THR A 78 7.19 -11.38 1.34
N ILE A 79 7.46 -10.63 2.41
CA ILE A 79 7.11 -9.20 2.51
C ILE A 79 8.36 -8.36 2.75
N ASN A 80 8.28 -7.06 2.45
CA ASN A 80 9.32 -6.10 2.81
C ASN A 80 9.18 -5.61 4.26
N GLY A 81 10.29 -5.21 4.85
CA GLY A 81 10.30 -4.36 6.04
C GLY A 81 9.91 -2.94 5.67
N LEU A 82 8.82 -2.43 6.25
CA LEU A 82 8.35 -1.07 5.98
C LEU A 82 8.96 -0.08 6.98
N VAL A 83 9.56 0.99 6.44
CA VAL A 83 9.97 2.19 7.19
C VAL A 83 8.95 3.29 6.89
N TRP A 84 8.03 3.49 7.83
CA TRP A 84 6.97 4.48 7.71
C TRP A 84 7.49 5.90 7.89
N MET A 85 6.78 6.88 7.33
CA MET A 85 7.06 8.31 7.47
C MET A 85 7.17 8.74 8.92
N GLY A 86 8.01 9.73 9.18
CA GLY A 86 8.25 10.34 10.50
C GLY A 86 9.35 11.40 10.40
N SER A 87 9.86 11.84 11.53
CA SER A 87 11.10 12.60 11.57
C SER A 87 12.29 11.75 11.08
N PHE A 88 13.38 12.39 10.74
CA PHE A 88 14.60 11.67 10.33
C PHE A 88 15.02 10.61 11.37
N ASP A 89 15.05 10.98 12.66
CA ASP A 89 15.48 10.08 13.72
C ASP A 89 14.55 8.89 13.90
N GLU A 90 13.24 9.08 13.80
CA GLU A 90 12.25 7.99 13.84
C GLU A 90 12.38 7.04 12.64
N MET A 91 12.57 7.60 11.45
CA MET A 91 12.75 6.78 10.25
C MET A 91 14.08 6.00 10.32
N TYR A 92 15.15 6.62 10.80
CA TYR A 92 16.44 5.99 11.01
C TYR A 92 16.33 4.82 12.02
N GLN A 93 15.69 5.05 13.16
CA GLN A 93 15.48 4.01 14.16
C GLN A 93 14.66 2.82 13.58
N ARG A 94 13.55 3.11 12.90
CA ARG A 94 12.73 2.07 12.25
C ARG A 94 13.53 1.28 11.20
N LEU A 95 14.39 1.95 10.45
CA LEU A 95 15.28 1.29 9.51
C LEU A 95 16.22 0.30 10.21
N GLU A 96 16.92 0.74 11.25
CA GLU A 96 17.82 -0.11 12.03
C GLU A 96 17.10 -1.32 12.62
N GLU A 97 15.86 -1.14 13.11
CA GLU A 97 15.03 -2.23 13.60
C GLU A 97 14.72 -3.27 12.51
N LYS A 98 14.43 -2.83 11.26
CA LYS A 98 14.17 -3.76 10.15
C LYS A 98 15.42 -4.50 9.71
N LEU A 99 16.54 -3.80 9.62
CA LEU A 99 17.83 -4.43 9.29
C LEU A 99 18.24 -5.45 10.35
N LYS A 100 18.11 -5.11 11.62
CA LYS A 100 18.40 -5.99 12.74
C LYS A 100 17.45 -7.21 12.81
N ALA A 101 16.20 -7.04 12.38
CA ALA A 101 15.22 -8.12 12.29
C ALA A 101 15.46 -9.06 11.10
N GLY A 102 16.46 -8.77 10.23
CA GLY A 102 16.87 -9.63 9.13
C GLY A 102 16.04 -9.51 7.86
N TYR A 103 15.35 -8.37 7.65
CA TYR A 103 14.68 -8.13 6.38
C TYR A 103 15.69 -7.96 5.25
N HIS A 104 15.50 -8.71 4.15
CA HIS A 104 16.30 -8.61 2.93
C HIS A 104 15.71 -7.65 1.88
N CYS A 105 14.53 -7.13 2.12
CA CYS A 105 13.89 -6.10 1.35
C CYS A 105 13.35 -5.03 2.31
N VAL A 106 13.70 -3.77 2.08
CA VAL A 106 13.23 -2.63 2.86
C VAL A 106 12.55 -1.63 1.92
N LYS A 107 11.34 -1.19 2.28
CA LYS A 107 10.61 -0.13 1.60
C LYS A 107 10.56 1.11 2.47
N LEU A 108 11.18 2.22 2.00
CA LEU A 108 11.12 3.51 2.68
C LEU A 108 9.99 4.35 2.10
N LYS A 109 9.15 4.88 2.97
CA LYS A 109 8.26 5.98 2.63
C LYS A 109 9.07 7.27 2.56
N ILE A 110 9.01 7.96 1.43
CA ILE A 110 9.69 9.24 1.16
C ILE A 110 8.67 10.31 0.78
N GLY A 111 9.10 11.58 0.73
CA GLY A 111 8.23 12.70 0.37
C GLY A 111 7.59 13.42 1.57
N ALA A 112 7.88 13.00 2.80
CA ALA A 112 7.35 13.60 4.03
C ALA A 112 8.31 14.56 4.73
N ILE A 113 9.63 14.41 4.50
CA ILE A 113 10.67 15.25 5.06
C ILE A 113 11.52 15.84 3.92
N ASP A 114 12.53 16.63 4.27
CA ASP A 114 13.46 17.17 3.28
C ASP A 114 14.13 16.06 2.48
N PHE A 115 14.10 16.16 1.15
CA PHE A 115 14.59 15.13 0.24
C PHE A 115 16.08 14.79 0.45
N ALA A 116 16.91 15.78 0.83
CA ALA A 116 18.32 15.51 1.12
C ALA A 116 18.47 14.60 2.36
N LYS A 117 17.58 14.70 3.33
CA LYS A 117 17.53 13.82 4.50
C LYS A 117 17.05 12.41 4.14
N GLU A 118 16.11 12.28 3.21
CA GLU A 118 15.69 10.99 2.69
C GLU A 118 16.84 10.28 1.92
N ILE A 119 17.57 11.03 1.11
CA ILE A 119 18.80 10.53 0.45
C ILE A 119 19.87 10.11 1.48
N GLU A 120 19.98 10.80 2.61
CA GLU A 120 20.91 10.41 3.68
C GLU A 120 20.56 9.04 4.29
N LEU A 121 19.28 8.75 4.52
CA LEU A 121 18.82 7.42 4.96
C LEU A 121 19.15 6.33 3.93
N ILE A 122 18.88 6.60 2.66
CA ILE A 122 19.16 5.68 1.55
C ILE A 122 20.67 5.42 1.45
N ARG A 123 21.48 6.45 1.52
CA ARG A 123 22.95 6.35 1.51
C ARG A 123 23.47 5.52 2.69
N HIS A 124 22.91 5.71 3.89
CA HIS A 124 23.26 4.91 5.05
C HIS A 124 23.09 3.41 4.81
N ILE A 125 21.96 3.01 4.20
CA ILE A 125 21.73 1.61 3.83
C ILE A 125 22.82 1.13 2.85
N ARG A 126 23.10 1.89 1.81
CA ARG A 126 24.03 1.49 0.74
C ARG A 126 25.50 1.54 1.17
N GLN A 127 25.85 2.28 2.19
CA GLN A 127 27.18 2.22 2.82
C GLN A 127 27.42 0.92 3.57
N SER A 128 26.37 0.33 4.13
CA SER A 128 26.44 -0.89 4.94
C SER A 128 26.08 -2.16 4.17
N PHE A 129 25.24 -2.05 3.16
CA PHE A 129 24.67 -3.20 2.44
C PHE A 129 24.67 -3.00 0.94
N THR A 130 25.14 -3.99 0.22
CA THR A 130 25.03 -4.04 -1.25
C THR A 130 23.59 -4.32 -1.70
N ARG A 131 23.31 -4.09 -2.98
CA ARG A 131 22.02 -4.45 -3.60
C ARG A 131 21.68 -5.95 -3.45
N ALA A 132 22.70 -6.81 -3.48
CA ALA A 132 22.50 -8.26 -3.33
C ALA A 132 22.13 -8.67 -1.91
N GLN A 133 22.50 -7.86 -0.90
CA GLN A 133 22.19 -8.14 0.50
C GLN A 133 20.84 -7.55 0.92
N ILE A 134 20.52 -6.33 0.46
CA ILE A 134 19.27 -5.63 0.77
C ILE A 134 18.67 -5.05 -0.51
N GLU A 135 17.51 -5.55 -0.90
CA GLU A 135 16.66 -4.90 -1.90
C GLU A 135 16.03 -3.64 -1.28
N LEU A 136 16.21 -2.51 -1.94
CA LEU A 136 15.68 -1.24 -1.47
C LEU A 136 14.58 -0.74 -2.42
N ARG A 137 13.42 -0.47 -1.86
CA ARG A 137 12.27 0.15 -2.52
C ARG A 137 11.95 1.48 -1.87
N VAL A 138 11.43 2.41 -2.63
CA VAL A 138 10.94 3.69 -2.11
C VAL A 138 9.50 3.95 -2.57
N ASP A 139 8.78 4.75 -1.79
CA ASP A 139 7.40 5.10 -2.09
C ASP A 139 7.19 6.57 -1.70
N ALA A 140 7.02 7.40 -2.72
CA ALA A 140 6.91 8.86 -2.59
C ALA A 140 5.47 9.32 -2.26
N ASN A 141 4.48 8.44 -2.33
CA ASN A 141 3.08 8.74 -2.02
C ASN A 141 2.55 10.02 -2.70
N GLY A 142 2.88 10.24 -3.96
CA GLY A 142 2.46 11.41 -4.72
C GLY A 142 3.25 12.70 -4.42
N ALA A 143 4.36 12.64 -3.69
CA ALA A 143 5.11 13.83 -3.29
C ALA A 143 5.99 14.45 -4.41
N PHE A 144 6.19 13.75 -5.51
CA PHE A 144 6.94 14.29 -6.63
C PHE A 144 6.01 15.04 -7.58
N THR A 145 6.44 16.20 -8.04
CA THR A 145 5.73 16.98 -9.06
C THR A 145 6.41 16.79 -10.43
N PRO A 146 5.72 17.09 -11.54
CA PRO A 146 6.35 17.02 -12.87
C PRO A 146 7.66 17.82 -12.96
N GLU A 147 7.77 18.93 -12.22
CA GLU A 147 8.93 19.83 -12.25
C GLU A 147 10.14 19.25 -11.53
N ASN A 148 9.94 18.47 -10.46
CA ASN A 148 11.04 17.95 -9.63
C ASN A 148 11.28 16.43 -9.78
N ALA A 149 10.36 15.72 -10.44
CA ALA A 149 10.41 14.27 -10.52
C ALA A 149 11.72 13.76 -11.15
N MET A 150 12.13 14.34 -12.28
CA MET A 150 13.34 13.87 -12.98
C MET A 150 14.60 14.05 -12.15
N GLU A 151 14.78 15.21 -11.52
CA GLU A 151 15.92 15.49 -10.63
C GLU A 151 15.97 14.47 -9.48
N ARG A 152 14.82 14.23 -8.83
CA ARG A 152 14.72 13.30 -7.72
C ARG A 152 14.95 11.84 -8.14
N LEU A 153 14.42 11.44 -9.29
CA LEU A 153 14.65 10.11 -9.85
C LEU A 153 16.12 9.88 -10.20
N GLU A 154 16.80 10.87 -10.78
CA GLU A 154 18.24 10.81 -11.09
C GLU A 154 19.07 10.69 -9.81
N ALA A 155 18.73 11.42 -8.76
CA ALA A 155 19.39 11.30 -7.46
C ALA A 155 19.19 9.91 -6.83
N LEU A 156 17.98 9.37 -6.88
CA LEU A 156 17.65 8.04 -6.38
C LEU A 156 18.33 6.92 -7.17
N ALA A 157 18.44 7.06 -8.49
CA ALA A 157 19.02 6.05 -9.37
C ALA A 157 20.49 5.71 -9.03
N GLN A 158 21.20 6.61 -8.34
CA GLN A 158 22.59 6.40 -7.92
C GLN A 158 22.74 5.36 -6.78
N TYR A 159 21.63 4.93 -6.18
CA TYR A 159 21.63 4.06 -4.99
C TYR A 159 21.13 2.64 -5.25
N ASP A 160 21.14 2.16 -6.50
CA ASP A 160 20.68 0.80 -6.84
C ASP A 160 19.29 0.48 -6.27
N ILE A 161 18.35 1.40 -6.38
CA ILE A 161 16.98 1.20 -5.94
C ILE A 161 16.29 0.20 -6.87
N HIS A 162 15.51 -0.73 -6.31
CA HIS A 162 14.76 -1.72 -7.09
C HIS A 162 13.58 -1.07 -7.81
N SER A 163 12.80 -0.28 -7.09
CA SER A 163 11.59 0.35 -7.61
C SER A 163 11.19 1.56 -6.78
N ILE A 164 10.40 2.43 -7.42
CA ILE A 164 9.72 3.55 -6.79
C ILE A 164 8.23 3.46 -7.07
N GLU A 165 7.43 3.71 -6.04
CA GLU A 165 6.02 4.10 -6.14
C GLU A 165 5.90 5.62 -6.05
N GLN A 166 4.98 6.20 -6.86
CA GLN A 166 4.70 7.63 -6.82
C GLN A 166 3.35 7.87 -6.14
#